data_ae1fee0cb07d3ecd484d16728aa01515
#
_entry.id   ae1fee0cb07d3ecd484d16728aa01515
#
_cell.length_a   1.000
_cell.length_b   1.000
_cell.length_c   1.000
_cell.angle_alpha   90.00
_cell.angle_beta   90.00
_cell.angle_gamma   90.00
#
_symmetry.space_group_name_H-M   'P 1'
#
loop_
_entity.id
_entity.type
_entity.pdbx_description
1 polymer ?
#
loop_
_entity_poly.entity_id
_entity_poly.type
_entity_poly.pdbx_seq_one_letter_code
_entity_poly.pdbx_strand_id
1 'polypeptide(L)'
;GHTRIGVIIDNTQFSVRVPSPVEPEPDAAVSVGEDGMLTIRIASHLPNIEHRAIVFKREDGGMHYMEFAGVEIDDDAQILAPAEPASTRRIEVYGDSVSCGERNEAVLCTGKADPDEDLSAYSNSWFAYDAIAARALGADLRIISQGGAPLLDGIGWFNAPDYLGMESIWDRVQYNPALGEPTDWDFRDDDPQV
;
A
#
# COMPACT_ATOMS: atom_id res chain seq x y z
N GLY A 1 -0.93 -14.24 5.63
CA GLY A 1 -1.27 -12.86 6.02
C GLY A 1 -2.37 -12.30 5.13
N HIS A 2 -3.04 -11.26 5.58
CA HIS A 2 -4.12 -10.63 4.83
C HIS A 2 -3.68 -9.26 4.39
N THR A 3 -3.82 -8.94 3.12
CA THR A 3 -3.56 -7.59 2.60
C THR A 3 -4.52 -6.59 3.24
N ARG A 4 -4.00 -5.44 3.62
CA ARG A 4 -4.78 -4.33 4.15
C ARG A 4 -4.58 -3.10 3.30
N ILE A 5 -5.68 -2.45 2.98
CA ILE A 5 -5.69 -1.14 2.34
C ILE A 5 -6.14 -0.09 3.34
N GLY A 6 -5.64 1.11 3.17
CA GLY A 6 -6.14 2.29 3.85
C GLY A 6 -6.92 3.14 2.86
N VAL A 7 -8.04 3.67 3.30
CA VAL A 7 -8.80 4.66 2.53
C VAL A 7 -9.01 5.86 3.43
N ILE A 8 -8.72 7.04 2.92
CA ILE A 8 -8.99 8.29 3.61
C ILE A 8 -10.06 9.03 2.84
N ILE A 9 -11.18 9.31 3.46
CA ILE A 9 -12.23 10.16 2.90
C ILE A 9 -12.35 11.39 3.81
N ASP A 10 -12.09 12.57 3.27
CA ASP A 10 -12.18 13.86 3.96
C ASP A 10 -11.48 13.86 5.32
N ASN A 11 -10.26 13.36 5.41
CA ASN A 11 -9.44 13.20 6.61
C ASN A 11 -9.90 12.09 7.59
N THR A 12 -10.91 11.31 7.28
CA THR A 12 -11.28 10.11 8.05
C THR A 12 -10.63 8.89 7.44
N GLN A 13 -9.78 8.20 8.20
CA GLN A 13 -9.10 6.99 7.73
C GLN A 13 -9.88 5.73 8.08
N PHE A 14 -10.04 4.88 7.08
CA PHE A 14 -10.58 3.54 7.18
C PHE A 14 -9.47 2.52 6.90
N SER A 15 -9.44 1.45 7.67
CA SER A 15 -8.55 0.30 7.43
C SER A 15 -9.41 -0.87 7.00
N VAL A 16 -9.15 -1.39 5.83
CA VAL A 16 -9.91 -2.46 5.24
C VAL A 16 -9.03 -3.69 5.06
N ARG A 17 -9.48 -4.82 5.60
CA ARG A 17 -8.87 -6.12 5.35
C ARG A 17 -9.38 -6.62 4.00
N VAL A 18 -8.47 -6.91 3.08
CA VAL A 18 -8.82 -7.59 1.84
C VAL A 18 -8.88 -9.08 2.11
N PRO A 19 -10.04 -9.74 1.93
CA PRO A 19 -10.17 -11.16 2.17
C PRO A 19 -9.20 -11.97 1.31
N SER A 20 -8.69 -13.06 1.86
CA SER A 20 -7.94 -14.03 1.07
C SER A 20 -8.90 -14.79 0.13
N PRO A 21 -8.56 -14.96 -1.15
CA PRO A 21 -9.37 -15.77 -2.05
C PRO A 21 -9.47 -17.25 -1.61
N VAL A 22 -8.58 -17.69 -0.72
CA VAL A 22 -8.57 -19.09 -0.20
C VAL A 22 -9.50 -19.25 1.01
N GLU A 23 -9.76 -18.18 1.75
CA GLU A 23 -10.63 -18.18 2.94
C GLU A 23 -11.54 -16.94 2.91
N PRO A 24 -12.56 -16.92 2.05
CA PRO A 24 -13.47 -15.80 2.03
C PRO A 24 -14.31 -15.79 3.32
N GLU A 25 -14.01 -14.90 4.25
CA GLU A 25 -14.92 -14.60 5.33
C GLU A 25 -16.12 -13.83 4.75
N PRO A 26 -17.36 -14.21 5.07
CA PRO A 26 -18.53 -13.48 4.61
C PRO A 26 -18.59 -12.13 5.34
N ASP A 27 -18.09 -11.09 4.71
CA ASP A 27 -18.29 -9.71 5.15
C ASP A 27 -19.37 -9.08 4.26
N ALA A 28 -20.39 -8.51 4.88
CA ALA A 28 -21.49 -7.83 4.17
C ALA A 28 -21.00 -6.60 3.35
N ALA A 29 -19.79 -6.13 3.61
CA ALA A 29 -19.16 -5.04 2.86
C ALA A 29 -18.38 -5.52 1.62
N VAL A 30 -18.22 -6.84 1.43
CA VAL A 30 -17.43 -7.41 0.34
C VAL A 30 -18.33 -8.18 -0.60
N SER A 31 -18.24 -7.90 -1.89
CA SER A 31 -18.85 -8.69 -2.96
C SER A 31 -17.77 -9.20 -3.92
N VAL A 32 -17.99 -10.40 -4.48
CA VAL A 32 -17.10 -11.01 -5.46
C VAL A 32 -17.84 -11.02 -6.80
N GLY A 33 -17.25 -10.39 -7.81
CA GLY A 33 -17.75 -10.39 -9.16
C GLY A 33 -17.55 -11.75 -9.86
N GLU A 34 -18.21 -11.96 -10.99
CA GLU A 34 -18.05 -13.16 -11.82
C GLU A 34 -16.63 -13.31 -12.39
N ASP A 35 -15.92 -12.21 -12.51
CA ASP A 35 -14.52 -12.10 -12.93
C ASP A 35 -13.50 -12.37 -11.79
N GLY A 36 -13.99 -12.63 -10.58
CA GLY A 36 -13.17 -12.84 -9.39
C GLY A 36 -12.69 -11.56 -8.73
N MET A 37 -13.11 -10.38 -9.21
CA MET A 37 -12.76 -9.10 -8.58
C MET A 37 -13.55 -8.92 -7.28
N LEU A 38 -12.87 -8.33 -6.29
CA LEU A 38 -13.48 -7.98 -5.01
C LEU A 38 -13.89 -6.52 -5.01
N THR A 39 -15.18 -6.26 -4.82
CA THR A 39 -15.68 -4.90 -4.52
C THR A 39 -15.92 -4.77 -3.03
N ILE A 40 -15.26 -3.79 -2.42
CA ILE A 40 -15.32 -3.54 -0.98
C ILE A 40 -15.99 -2.19 -0.75
N ARG A 41 -17.14 -2.21 -0.06
CA ARG A 41 -17.84 -0.97 0.31
C ARG A 41 -17.12 -0.27 1.46
N ILE A 42 -16.60 0.92 1.21
CA ILE A 42 -15.87 1.71 2.20
C ILE A 42 -16.80 2.67 2.93
N ALA A 43 -17.73 3.30 2.22
CA ALA A 43 -18.64 4.27 2.80
C ALA A 43 -20.02 4.17 2.17
N SER A 44 -21.03 4.68 2.85
CA SER A 44 -22.40 4.83 2.36
C SER A 44 -23.03 6.08 2.94
N HIS A 45 -24.04 6.61 2.23
CA HIS A 45 -24.79 7.79 2.67
C HIS A 45 -23.90 9.03 2.87
N LEU A 46 -22.85 9.18 2.07
CA LEU A 46 -22.08 10.41 2.03
C LEU A 46 -22.99 11.57 1.56
N PRO A 47 -22.84 12.78 2.10
CA PRO A 47 -23.56 13.94 1.61
C PRO A 47 -23.21 14.18 0.12
N ASN A 48 -24.14 14.75 -0.64
CA ASN A 48 -23.89 15.13 -2.03
C ASN A 48 -23.08 16.44 -2.13
N ILE A 49 -21.78 16.33 -1.86
CA ILE A 49 -20.78 17.40 -1.95
C ILE A 49 -19.50 16.84 -2.56
N GLU A 50 -18.52 17.67 -2.84
CA GLU A 50 -17.19 17.20 -3.23
C GLU A 50 -16.52 16.48 -2.07
N HIS A 51 -16.00 15.26 -2.34
CA HIS A 51 -15.22 14.45 -1.44
C HIS A 51 -13.84 14.20 -2.02
N ARG A 52 -12.84 14.15 -1.14
CA ARG A 52 -11.49 13.72 -1.52
C ARG A 52 -11.23 12.34 -0.94
N ALA A 53 -10.97 11.37 -1.81
CA ALA A 53 -10.59 10.02 -1.43
C ALA A 53 -9.13 9.75 -1.77
N ILE A 54 -8.42 9.09 -0.86
CA ILE A 54 -7.06 8.62 -1.06
C ILE A 54 -7.07 7.12 -0.74
N VAL A 55 -6.61 6.30 -1.67
CA VAL A 55 -6.47 4.86 -1.48
C VAL A 55 -4.98 4.52 -1.43
N PHE A 56 -4.57 3.74 -0.44
CA PHE A 56 -3.17 3.36 -0.29
C PHE A 56 -3.04 1.95 0.30
N LYS A 57 -1.93 1.31 0.02
CA LYS A 57 -1.59 0.03 0.63
C LYS A 57 -0.96 0.27 2.00
N ARG A 58 -1.49 -0.37 3.03
CA ARG A 58 -1.02 -0.15 4.41
C ARG A 58 0.25 -0.91 4.76
N GLU A 59 0.46 -2.05 4.11
CA GLU A 59 1.50 -3.01 4.43
C GLU A 59 2.54 -3.08 3.32
N ASP A 60 3.67 -3.71 3.59
CA ASP A 60 4.72 -3.93 2.61
C ASP A 60 4.31 -4.85 1.45
N GLY A 61 5.15 -4.89 0.42
CA GLY A 61 4.85 -5.58 -0.82
C GLY A 61 5.00 -7.09 -0.81
N GLY A 62 5.76 -7.64 0.16
CA GLY A 62 6.30 -8.99 0.06
C GLY A 62 5.29 -10.09 -0.17
N MET A 63 4.37 -10.25 0.74
CA MET A 63 3.33 -11.30 0.69
C MET A 63 1.93 -10.73 0.49
N HIS A 64 1.81 -9.43 0.25
CA HIS A 64 0.58 -8.66 0.26
C HIS A 64 0.33 -7.98 -1.08
N TYR A 65 0.53 -8.72 -2.17
CA TYR A 65 0.24 -8.24 -3.52
C TYR A 65 -1.27 -7.98 -3.69
N MET A 66 -1.58 -6.89 -4.35
CA MET A 66 -2.95 -6.57 -4.78
C MET A 66 -2.92 -5.76 -6.08
N GLU A 67 -3.95 -5.92 -6.86
CA GLU A 67 -4.23 -5.09 -8.02
C GLU A 67 -5.40 -4.17 -7.70
N PHE A 68 -5.24 -2.88 -7.96
CA PHE A 68 -6.30 -1.90 -7.78
C PHE A 68 -6.98 -1.62 -9.13
N ALA A 69 -8.22 -2.06 -9.28
CA ALA A 69 -8.97 -1.93 -10.53
C ALA A 69 -9.71 -0.59 -10.66
N GLY A 70 -9.95 0.10 -9.55
CA GLY A 70 -10.66 1.37 -9.57
C GLY A 70 -11.60 1.57 -8.39
N VAL A 71 -12.50 2.52 -8.54
CA VAL A 71 -13.55 2.83 -7.56
C VAL A 71 -14.92 2.80 -8.23
N GLU A 72 -15.89 2.26 -7.53
CA GLU A 72 -17.30 2.35 -7.89
C GLU A 72 -17.94 3.49 -7.08
N ILE A 73 -18.71 4.32 -7.74
CA ILE A 73 -19.44 5.44 -7.15
C ILE A 73 -20.91 5.34 -7.55
N ASP A 74 -21.78 6.08 -6.89
CA ASP A 74 -23.21 6.12 -7.22
C ASP A 74 -23.40 6.66 -8.64
N ASP A 75 -24.49 6.21 -9.32
CA ASP A 75 -24.77 6.51 -10.74
C ASP A 75 -24.91 8.00 -11.04
N ASP A 76 -25.29 8.80 -10.07
CA ASP A 76 -25.45 10.27 -10.18
C ASP A 76 -24.21 11.06 -9.71
N ALA A 77 -23.18 10.36 -9.25
CA ALA A 77 -21.91 10.97 -8.86
C ALA A 77 -20.95 11.13 -10.05
N GLN A 78 -19.95 11.97 -9.89
CA GLN A 78 -18.92 12.23 -10.90
C GLN A 78 -17.52 12.16 -10.27
N ILE A 79 -16.59 11.52 -10.98
CA ILE A 79 -15.18 11.62 -10.64
C ILE A 79 -14.65 12.94 -11.19
N LEU A 80 -14.18 13.79 -10.29
CA LEU A 80 -13.55 15.05 -10.66
C LEU A 80 -12.09 14.81 -11.04
N ALA A 81 -11.56 15.65 -11.92
CA ALA A 81 -10.13 15.63 -12.19
C ALA A 81 -9.34 15.86 -10.87
N PRO A 82 -8.22 15.16 -10.67
CA PRO A 82 -7.37 15.44 -9.52
C PRO A 82 -6.97 16.91 -9.51
N ALA A 83 -6.94 17.50 -8.31
CA ALA A 83 -6.37 18.82 -8.18
C ALA A 83 -4.93 18.80 -8.73
N GLU A 84 -4.55 19.86 -9.45
CA GLU A 84 -3.18 20.03 -9.91
C GLU A 84 -2.20 19.77 -8.75
N PRO A 85 -1.07 19.12 -9.02
CA PRO A 85 -0.10 18.86 -7.98
C PRO A 85 0.29 20.17 -7.29
N ALA A 86 0.04 20.21 -6.00
CA ALA A 86 0.33 21.40 -5.20
C ALA A 86 1.84 21.66 -5.05
N SER A 87 2.68 20.73 -5.47
CA SER A 87 4.12 20.79 -5.29
C SER A 87 4.89 20.38 -6.53
N THR A 88 5.96 21.11 -6.79
CA THR A 88 7.02 20.73 -7.74
C THR A 88 8.11 19.88 -7.08
N ARG A 89 7.96 19.58 -5.79
CA ARG A 89 8.91 18.74 -5.04
C ARG A 89 8.51 17.30 -5.14
N ARG A 90 9.49 16.44 -5.36
CA ARG A 90 9.32 14.99 -5.36
C ARG A 90 10.31 14.36 -4.41
N ILE A 91 9.88 13.33 -3.70
CA ILE A 91 10.71 12.51 -2.82
C ILE A 91 10.52 11.07 -3.27
N GLU A 92 11.61 10.40 -3.52
CA GLU A 92 11.63 8.98 -3.82
C GLU A 92 12.41 8.27 -2.71
N VAL A 93 11.84 7.20 -2.17
CA VAL A 93 12.39 6.45 -1.05
C VAL A 93 12.55 5.00 -1.44
N TYR A 94 13.75 4.50 -1.29
CA TYR A 94 14.08 3.09 -1.42
C TYR A 94 14.40 2.56 -0.03
N GLY A 95 13.66 1.56 0.43
CA GLY A 95 13.77 1.16 1.82
C GLY A 95 13.24 -0.23 2.15
N ASP A 96 13.16 -0.47 3.42
CA ASP A 96 12.75 -1.73 4.01
C ASP A 96 11.41 -1.59 4.76
N SER A 97 11.18 -2.45 5.75
CA SER A 97 9.98 -2.44 6.60
C SER A 97 9.71 -1.12 7.32
N VAL A 98 10.77 -0.36 7.66
CA VAL A 98 10.60 0.93 8.33
C VAL A 98 9.97 1.95 7.39
N SER A 99 10.40 1.98 6.13
CA SER A 99 9.82 2.83 5.08
C SER A 99 8.41 2.36 4.69
N CYS A 100 8.13 1.06 4.79
CA CYS A 100 6.77 0.54 4.60
C CYS A 100 5.80 0.92 5.74
N GLY A 101 6.30 1.40 6.87
CA GLY A 101 5.50 1.64 8.07
C GLY A 101 5.06 0.36 8.77
N GLU A 102 5.86 -0.72 8.66
CA GLU A 102 5.54 -2.01 9.29
C GLU A 102 5.40 -1.85 10.79
N ARG A 103 4.25 -2.28 11.31
CA ARG A 103 3.90 -2.31 12.75
C ARG A 103 4.07 -0.98 13.50
N ASN A 104 4.11 0.14 12.79
CA ASN A 104 4.36 1.46 13.39
C ASN A 104 3.23 1.93 14.34
N GLU A 105 2.05 1.32 14.25
CA GLU A 105 0.93 1.58 15.17
C GLU A 105 0.89 0.58 16.36
N ALA A 106 1.79 -0.41 16.43
CA ALA A 106 1.84 -1.39 17.52
C ALA A 106 2.49 -0.84 18.80
N VAL A 107 2.07 0.33 19.24
CA VAL A 107 2.68 1.11 20.34
C VAL A 107 2.73 0.35 21.67
N LEU A 108 1.78 -0.55 21.91
CA LEU A 108 1.75 -1.37 23.14
C LEU A 108 2.83 -2.46 23.17
N CYS A 109 3.43 -2.78 22.03
CA CYS A 109 4.51 -3.75 21.89
C CYS A 109 5.90 -3.10 21.94
N THR A 110 5.97 -1.77 21.97
CA THR A 110 7.24 -1.03 21.93
C THR A 110 8.17 -1.44 23.07
N GLY A 111 9.41 -1.82 22.73
CA GLY A 111 10.45 -2.22 23.69
C GLY A 111 10.23 -3.62 24.33
N LYS A 112 9.32 -4.41 23.77
CA LYS A 112 9.06 -5.79 24.17
C LYS A 112 9.45 -6.74 23.03
N ALA A 113 9.56 -8.04 23.34
CA ALA A 113 9.62 -9.06 22.30
C ALA A 113 8.31 -9.05 21.49
N ASP A 114 8.42 -9.35 20.19
CA ASP A 114 7.25 -9.48 19.34
C ASP A 114 6.35 -10.60 19.91
N PRO A 115 5.04 -10.37 20.02
CA PRO A 115 4.12 -11.42 20.40
C PRO A 115 3.96 -12.43 19.25
N ASP A 116 3.43 -13.61 19.58
CA ASP A 116 3.13 -14.65 18.58
C ASP A 116 1.91 -14.31 17.70
N GLU A 117 1.20 -13.24 17.99
CA GLU A 117 0.04 -12.78 17.22
C GLU A 117 0.45 -12.02 15.95
N ASP A 118 -0.42 -12.05 14.95
CA ASP A 118 -0.24 -11.26 13.71
C ASP A 118 -0.42 -9.76 13.98
N LEU A 119 0.67 -9.01 13.88
CA LEU A 119 0.69 -7.56 14.05
C LEU A 119 0.50 -6.78 12.74
N SER A 120 0.18 -7.42 11.63
CA SER A 120 0.01 -6.74 10.32
C SER A 120 -1.06 -5.63 10.36
N ALA A 121 -2.08 -5.81 11.21
CA ALA A 121 -3.12 -4.80 11.43
C ALA A 121 -2.59 -3.43 11.88
N TYR A 122 -1.41 -3.41 12.46
CA TYR A 122 -0.76 -2.21 12.99
C TYR A 122 0.25 -1.60 12.02
N SER A 123 0.38 -2.14 10.81
CA SER A 123 1.20 -1.54 9.75
C SER A 123 0.43 -0.40 9.09
N ASN A 124 1.11 0.71 8.83
CA ASN A 124 0.47 1.87 8.22
C ASN A 124 1.47 2.75 7.46
N SER A 125 1.57 2.54 6.16
CA SER A 125 2.46 3.31 5.28
C SER A 125 2.13 4.81 5.27
N TRP A 126 0.88 5.21 5.51
CA TRP A 126 0.49 6.62 5.62
C TRP A 126 1.18 7.35 6.77
N PHE A 127 1.49 6.63 7.85
CA PHE A 127 2.20 7.15 9.02
C PHE A 127 3.66 6.68 9.09
N ALA A 128 4.21 6.17 8.01
CA ALA A 128 5.65 5.98 7.90
C ALA A 128 6.37 7.34 7.88
N TYR A 129 7.61 7.36 8.29
CA TYR A 129 8.38 8.61 8.46
C TYR A 129 8.51 9.41 7.16
N ASP A 130 8.68 8.74 6.05
CA ASP A 130 8.80 9.29 4.70
C ASP A 130 7.47 9.91 4.23
N ALA A 131 6.36 9.23 4.46
CA ALA A 131 5.03 9.74 4.13
C ALA A 131 4.67 10.97 4.99
N ILE A 132 5.05 10.99 6.27
CA ILE A 132 4.88 12.15 7.14
C ILE A 132 5.76 13.31 6.65
N ALA A 133 7.03 13.04 6.33
CA ALA A 133 7.96 14.06 5.85
C ALA A 133 7.50 14.67 4.52
N ALA A 134 7.08 13.84 3.56
CA ALA A 134 6.59 14.30 2.27
C ALA A 134 5.37 15.24 2.42
N ARG A 135 4.40 14.85 3.24
CA ARG A 135 3.23 15.71 3.51
C ARG A 135 3.61 17.03 4.19
N ALA A 136 4.53 16.97 5.16
CA ALA A 136 5.02 18.18 5.84
C ALA A 136 5.76 19.15 4.90
N LEU A 137 6.42 18.62 3.87
CA LEU A 137 7.14 19.39 2.86
C LEU A 137 6.27 19.78 1.66
N GLY A 138 5.04 19.29 1.60
CA GLY A 138 4.16 19.44 0.44
C GLY A 138 4.76 18.80 -0.80
N ALA A 139 5.41 17.66 -0.66
CA ALA A 139 6.07 16.93 -1.74
C ALA A 139 5.25 15.73 -2.20
N ASP A 140 5.31 15.42 -3.49
CA ASP A 140 4.89 14.12 -4.01
C ASP A 140 5.85 13.05 -3.50
N LEU A 141 5.32 11.89 -3.15
CA LEU A 141 6.09 10.78 -2.60
C LEU A 141 5.92 9.52 -3.42
N ARG A 142 7.05 8.91 -3.75
CA ARG A 142 7.12 7.55 -4.25
C ARG A 142 7.92 6.70 -3.25
N ILE A 143 7.35 5.58 -2.84
CA ILE A 143 8.00 4.63 -1.94
C ILE A 143 8.17 3.31 -2.68
N ILE A 144 9.41 2.87 -2.79
CA ILE A 144 9.82 1.56 -3.29
C ILE A 144 10.48 0.85 -2.12
N SER A 145 9.70 0.07 -1.39
CA SER A 145 10.15 -0.52 -0.13
C SER A 145 9.61 -1.92 0.04
N GLN A 146 10.43 -2.78 0.63
CA GLN A 146 10.08 -4.17 0.92
C GLN A 146 10.64 -4.58 2.27
N GLY A 147 9.78 -5.06 3.15
CA GLY A 147 10.20 -5.61 4.44
C GLY A 147 11.23 -6.72 4.29
N GLY A 148 12.31 -6.59 5.03
CA GLY A 148 13.42 -7.55 5.00
C GLY A 148 14.39 -7.40 3.84
N ALA A 149 14.12 -6.55 2.84
CA ALA A 149 15.05 -6.31 1.75
C ALA A 149 16.15 -5.31 2.17
N PRO A 150 17.43 -5.71 2.09
CA PRO A 150 18.55 -4.81 2.28
C PRO A 150 18.85 -4.05 0.97
N LEU A 151 19.92 -3.28 0.96
CA LEU A 151 20.37 -2.62 -0.28
C LEU A 151 20.89 -3.63 -1.31
N LEU A 152 21.67 -4.61 -0.86
CA LEU A 152 22.36 -5.59 -1.73
C LEU A 152 21.74 -6.97 -1.59
N ASP A 153 21.81 -7.76 -2.67
CA ASP A 153 21.43 -9.16 -2.68
C ASP A 153 22.34 -10.03 -1.79
N GLY A 154 21.88 -11.21 -1.48
CA GLY A 154 22.65 -12.24 -0.74
C GLY A 154 22.67 -12.06 0.78
N ILE A 155 22.03 -11.04 1.32
CA ILE A 155 21.89 -10.78 2.76
C ILE A 155 20.43 -10.35 3.06
N GLY A 156 20.11 -10.18 4.34
CA GLY A 156 18.79 -9.71 4.77
C GLY A 156 17.81 -10.82 5.08
N TRP A 157 16.53 -10.58 4.84
CA TRP A 157 15.44 -11.48 5.25
C TRP A 157 14.47 -11.80 4.12
N PHE A 158 14.40 -10.92 3.09
CA PHE A 158 13.44 -11.09 2.00
C PHE A 158 13.91 -12.18 1.04
N ASN A 159 13.00 -13.09 0.69
CA ASN A 159 13.19 -14.19 -0.24
C ASN A 159 14.38 -15.13 0.10
N ALA A 160 14.45 -15.63 1.34
CA ALA A 160 15.43 -16.66 1.67
C ALA A 160 15.19 -17.94 0.83
N PRO A 161 16.23 -18.68 0.42
CA PRO A 161 17.65 -18.46 0.69
C PRO A 161 18.39 -17.53 -0.26
N ASP A 162 17.74 -17.06 -1.33
CA ASP A 162 18.39 -16.26 -2.37
C ASP A 162 18.61 -14.80 -1.97
N TYR A 163 17.85 -14.32 -0.97
CA TYR A 163 17.92 -12.99 -0.40
C TYR A 163 18.02 -11.88 -1.45
N LEU A 164 16.87 -11.37 -1.86
CA LEU A 164 16.79 -10.26 -2.79
C LEU A 164 16.90 -8.92 -2.05
N GLY A 165 17.76 -8.05 -2.56
CA GLY A 165 17.94 -6.69 -2.12
C GLY A 165 17.31 -5.67 -3.05
N MET A 166 17.36 -4.40 -2.65
CA MET A 166 16.86 -3.27 -3.42
C MET A 166 17.47 -3.22 -4.83
N GLU A 167 18.74 -3.59 -4.99
CA GLU A 167 19.42 -3.60 -6.28
C GLU A 167 18.75 -4.49 -7.34
N SER A 168 17.99 -5.51 -6.92
CA SER A 168 17.28 -6.43 -7.82
C SER A 168 15.79 -6.20 -7.90
N ILE A 169 15.21 -5.34 -7.05
CA ILE A 169 13.76 -5.16 -6.98
C ILE A 169 13.28 -3.73 -7.22
N TRP A 170 14.17 -2.74 -7.19
CA TRP A 170 13.80 -1.32 -7.25
C TRP A 170 13.09 -0.89 -8.54
N ASP A 171 13.37 -1.58 -9.64
CA ASP A 171 12.83 -1.32 -10.98
C ASP A 171 11.69 -2.28 -11.36
N ARG A 172 11.03 -2.89 -10.37
CA ARG A 172 10.00 -3.90 -10.63
C ARG A 172 8.66 -3.56 -9.98
N VAL A 173 7.59 -3.82 -10.72
CA VAL A 173 6.22 -3.74 -10.20
C VAL A 173 5.90 -4.97 -9.36
N GLN A 174 6.25 -6.16 -9.86
CA GLN A 174 6.15 -7.44 -9.17
C GLN A 174 7.53 -8.10 -9.15
N TYR A 175 8.01 -8.45 -7.98
CA TYR A 175 9.35 -9.00 -7.76
C TYR A 175 9.37 -10.20 -6.81
N ASN A 176 8.22 -10.56 -6.20
CA ASN A 176 8.16 -11.69 -5.29
C ASN A 176 8.07 -13.00 -6.08
N PRO A 177 9.08 -13.88 -6.03
CA PRO A 177 9.08 -15.14 -6.78
C PRO A 177 7.92 -16.07 -6.44
N ALA A 178 7.35 -15.95 -5.24
CA ALA A 178 6.19 -16.74 -4.82
C ALA A 178 4.90 -16.36 -5.58
N LEU A 179 4.89 -15.20 -6.25
CA LEU A 179 3.75 -14.68 -7.02
C LEU A 179 3.91 -14.86 -8.55
N GLY A 180 5.01 -15.49 -8.99
CA GLY A 180 5.28 -15.76 -10.41
C GLY A 180 6.48 -14.98 -10.95
N GLU A 181 6.53 -14.86 -12.27
CA GLU A 181 7.62 -14.16 -12.94
C GLU A 181 7.64 -12.67 -12.59
N PRO A 182 8.83 -12.09 -12.39
CA PRO A 182 8.95 -10.67 -12.12
C PRO A 182 8.41 -9.83 -13.29
N THR A 183 7.85 -8.68 -12.95
CA THR A 183 7.36 -7.68 -13.92
C THR A 183 8.14 -6.39 -13.73
N ASP A 184 8.77 -5.94 -14.79
CA ASP A 184 9.58 -4.73 -14.78
C ASP A 184 8.67 -3.48 -14.71
N TRP A 185 9.18 -2.44 -14.10
CA TRP A 185 8.60 -1.10 -14.15
C TRP A 185 9.08 -0.35 -15.40
N ASP A 186 8.18 0.25 -16.15
CA ASP A 186 8.56 1.15 -17.24
C ASP A 186 8.58 2.61 -16.75
N PHE A 187 9.76 3.08 -16.40
CA PHE A 187 9.97 4.46 -15.95
C PHE A 187 9.58 5.54 -16.97
N ARG A 188 9.40 5.15 -18.24
CA ARG A 188 8.96 6.09 -19.29
C ARG A 188 7.49 6.46 -19.13
N ASP A 189 6.72 5.64 -18.42
CA ASP A 189 5.33 5.93 -18.09
C ASP A 189 5.22 6.90 -16.91
N ASP A 190 6.32 7.11 -16.18
CA ASP A 190 6.39 8.16 -15.17
C ASP A 190 6.70 9.49 -15.83
N ASP A 191 6.09 10.56 -15.32
CA ASP A 191 6.43 11.90 -15.76
C ASP A 191 7.93 12.17 -15.54
N PRO A 192 8.72 12.35 -16.60
CA PRO A 192 10.18 12.42 -16.50
C PRO A 192 10.71 13.73 -15.92
N GLN A 193 9.90 14.49 -15.25
CA GLN A 193 10.33 15.76 -14.63
C GLN A 193 11.06 15.54 -13.29
N VAL A 194 11.85 14.49 -13.21
CA VAL A 194 12.82 14.29 -12.13
C VAL A 194 14.16 14.86 -12.55
#